data_9868cc7fec4dc9604967586883f29c42
#
_entry.id   9868cc7fec4dc9604967586883f29c42
#
_cell.length_a   1.000
_cell.length_b   1.000
_cell.length_c   1.000
_cell.angle_alpha   90.00
_cell.angle_beta   90.00
_cell.angle_gamma   90.00
#
_symmetry.space_group_name_H-M   'P 1'
#
loop_
_entity.id
_entity.type
_entity.pdbx_description
1 polymer ?
#
loop_
_entity_poly.entity_id
_entity_poly.type
_entity_poly.pdbx_seq_one_letter_code
_entity_poly.pdbx_strand_id
1 'polypeptide(L)'
;MDKGNQKGKPACNSYAESIASREHPLSLLAQEAYKVFSDMGFEIATGPELESEWYNFDVLNVSKDHPVRDMQDTFFIKALPDAFPQVLGSLGPQPQPDHSQKHTGSAFVLRTHTTNVTARAIEKAGKENRLPCAFISIGKVFRNEATDSTHEMQFFQIDGTMIGEDISIADLKGVLTHFYKKMLGDDVEMEFRPSFFPFVEPGLEVWLKFKNRWLEVMGAGMLHPNVLKNVGLDPKKVQGFAFGGGLDRIAMVKWNIPDVRLFYQGDLRLNQF
;
A
#
# COMPACT_ATOMS: atom_id res chain seq x y z
N MET A 1 31.60 16.35 59.57
CA MET A 1 32.19 16.13 58.22
C MET A 1 31.46 14.93 57.61
N ASP A 2 30.41 15.23 56.93
CA ASP A 2 29.55 14.20 56.33
C ASP A 2 29.81 14.15 54.85
N LYS A 3 30.28 13.01 54.35
CA LYS A 3 30.57 12.80 52.92
C LYS A 3 29.35 12.15 52.30
N GLY A 4 28.52 12.99 51.66
CA GLY A 4 27.38 12.55 50.90
C GLY A 4 27.78 11.61 49.71
N ASN A 5 27.23 10.42 49.77
CA ASN A 5 27.38 9.34 48.79
C ASN A 5 26.47 9.64 47.58
N GLN A 6 27.03 10.21 46.50
CA GLN A 6 26.33 10.32 45.21
C GLN A 6 26.38 8.95 44.52
N LYS A 7 25.26 8.21 44.68
CA LYS A 7 25.04 7.03 43.87
C LYS A 7 24.75 7.47 42.42
N GLY A 8 25.68 7.20 41.53
CA GLY A 8 25.53 7.38 40.10
C GLY A 8 24.33 6.58 39.59
N LYS A 9 23.46 7.24 38.81
CA LYS A 9 22.40 6.55 38.05
C LYS A 9 23.05 5.57 37.07
N PRO A 10 22.49 4.39 36.85
CA PRO A 10 23.06 3.43 35.92
C PRO A 10 22.98 3.96 34.49
N ALA A 11 24.07 3.82 33.77
CA ALA A 11 24.24 4.25 32.35
C ALA A 11 23.34 3.52 31.34
N CYS A 12 22.41 2.70 31.80
CA CYS A 12 21.55 1.88 30.94
C CYS A 12 20.42 2.66 30.24
N ASN A 13 19.95 3.78 30.82
CA ASN A 13 18.86 4.57 30.23
C ASN A 13 19.29 5.39 29.00
N SER A 14 20.55 5.82 28.93
CA SER A 14 21.05 6.59 27.77
C SER A 14 21.21 5.73 26.49
N TYR A 15 21.48 4.43 26.68
CA TYR A 15 21.55 3.49 25.55
C TYR A 15 20.16 3.14 25.00
N ALA A 16 19.17 2.97 25.84
CA ALA A 16 17.78 2.70 25.43
C ALA A 16 17.19 3.89 24.65
N GLU A 17 17.41 5.12 25.12
CA GLU A 17 16.99 6.34 24.42
C GLU A 17 17.74 6.55 23.11
N SER A 18 19.03 6.18 23.00
CA SER A 18 19.80 6.28 21.78
C SER A 18 19.47 5.20 20.74
N ILE A 19 18.91 4.07 21.16
CA ILE A 19 18.47 2.99 20.25
C ILE A 19 17.04 3.28 19.74
N ALA A 20 16.14 3.83 20.57
CA ALA A 20 14.78 4.21 20.17
C ALA A 20 14.76 5.31 19.08
N SER A 21 15.85 6.10 18.94
CA SER A 21 15.97 7.16 17.93
C SER A 21 16.55 6.71 16.58
N ARG A 22 16.64 5.38 16.32
CA ARG A 22 17.31 4.83 15.12
C ARG A 22 16.39 4.00 14.24
N GLU A 23 15.12 4.31 14.22
CA GLU A 23 14.20 3.63 13.31
C GLU A 23 14.39 4.12 11.87
N HIS A 24 14.20 3.19 10.93
CA HIS A 24 14.27 3.52 9.51
C HIS A 24 13.11 4.46 9.11
N PRO A 25 13.32 5.50 8.27
CA PRO A 25 12.29 6.48 7.90
C PRO A 25 10.99 5.85 7.40
N LEU A 26 11.08 4.80 6.57
CA LEU A 26 9.88 4.12 6.08
C LEU A 26 9.11 3.42 7.21
N SER A 27 9.79 2.92 8.25
CA SER A 27 9.12 2.32 9.41
C SER A 27 8.39 3.38 10.23
N LEU A 28 9.03 4.51 10.48
CA LEU A 28 8.41 5.66 11.16
C LEU A 28 7.20 6.15 10.39
N LEU A 29 7.34 6.34 9.07
CA LEU A 29 6.27 6.81 8.22
C LEU A 29 5.08 5.84 8.21
N ALA A 30 5.35 4.53 8.14
CA ALA A 30 4.32 3.50 8.18
C ALA A 30 3.56 3.51 9.52
N GLN A 31 4.25 3.64 10.65
CA GLN A 31 3.62 3.74 11.97
C GLN A 31 2.74 4.98 12.08
N GLU A 32 3.24 6.15 11.65
CA GLU A 32 2.45 7.38 11.61
C GLU A 32 1.21 7.23 10.71
N ALA A 33 1.38 6.68 9.50
CA ALA A 33 0.29 6.47 8.56
C ALA A 33 -0.78 5.53 9.15
N TYR A 34 -0.39 4.39 9.73
CA TYR A 34 -1.32 3.49 10.40
C TYR A 34 -2.08 4.18 11.53
N LYS A 35 -1.39 5.01 12.32
CA LYS A 35 -2.05 5.77 13.39
C LYS A 35 -3.11 6.72 12.83
N VAL A 36 -2.78 7.51 11.81
CA VAL A 36 -3.71 8.47 11.19
C VAL A 36 -4.94 7.74 10.63
N PHE A 37 -4.76 6.62 9.92
CA PHE A 37 -5.87 5.86 9.36
C PHE A 37 -6.69 5.14 10.44
N SER A 38 -6.04 4.60 11.47
CA SER A 38 -6.76 3.98 12.61
C SER A 38 -7.60 5.01 13.37
N ASP A 39 -7.09 6.24 13.54
CA ASP A 39 -7.86 7.34 14.16
C ASP A 39 -9.10 7.74 13.31
N MET A 40 -9.08 7.46 12.00
CA MET A 40 -10.23 7.61 11.08
C MET A 40 -11.13 6.36 11.00
N GLY A 41 -10.83 5.30 11.75
CA GLY A 41 -11.63 4.07 11.79
C GLY A 41 -11.26 3.01 10.73
N PHE A 42 -10.12 3.13 10.08
CA PHE A 42 -9.62 2.09 9.18
C PHE A 42 -9.00 0.92 9.97
N GLU A 43 -9.37 -0.30 9.61
CA GLU A 43 -8.75 -1.53 10.10
C GLU A 43 -7.47 -1.83 9.32
N ILE A 44 -6.40 -2.26 10.01
CA ILE A 44 -5.16 -2.66 9.36
C ILE A 44 -5.34 -4.04 8.73
N ALA A 45 -5.12 -4.14 7.43
CA ALA A 45 -5.13 -5.38 6.69
C ALA A 45 -3.70 -5.79 6.29
N THR A 46 -3.39 -7.08 6.38
CA THR A 46 -2.14 -7.68 5.94
C THR A 46 -2.38 -8.81 4.96
N GLY A 47 -1.42 -9.08 4.09
CA GLY A 47 -1.53 -10.15 3.11
C GLY A 47 -0.16 -10.58 2.55
N PRO A 48 -0.14 -11.67 1.78
CA PRO A 48 1.10 -12.28 1.28
C PRO A 48 1.78 -11.40 0.21
N GLU A 49 3.11 -11.50 0.14
CA GLU A 49 3.91 -10.91 -0.96
C GLU A 49 3.84 -11.77 -2.24
N LEU A 50 3.74 -13.07 -2.08
CA LEU A 50 3.45 -14.00 -3.17
C LEU A 50 1.95 -14.08 -3.36
N GLU A 51 1.43 -13.62 -4.49
CA GLU A 51 0.00 -13.49 -4.72
C GLU A 51 -0.45 -14.24 -5.98
N SER A 52 -1.71 -14.64 -6.04
CA SER A 52 -2.30 -15.19 -7.25
C SER A 52 -2.56 -14.10 -8.29
N GLU A 53 -2.50 -14.46 -9.58
CA GLU A 53 -2.87 -13.54 -10.66
C GLU A 53 -4.30 -13.02 -10.50
N TRP A 54 -5.20 -13.84 -9.95
CA TRP A 54 -6.57 -13.44 -9.68
C TRP A 54 -6.64 -12.20 -8.77
N TYR A 55 -6.02 -12.26 -7.59
CA TYR A 55 -6.06 -11.13 -6.66
C TYR A 55 -5.16 -9.96 -7.07
N ASN A 56 -4.09 -10.23 -7.84
CA ASN A 56 -3.22 -9.16 -8.30
C ASN A 56 -3.81 -8.40 -9.49
N PHE A 57 -4.66 -9.04 -10.31
CA PHE A 57 -5.16 -8.45 -11.54
C PHE A 57 -6.66 -8.63 -11.79
N ASP A 58 -7.16 -9.87 -11.84
CA ASP A 58 -8.51 -10.16 -12.32
C ASP A 58 -9.58 -9.56 -11.42
N VAL A 59 -9.45 -9.71 -10.10
CA VAL A 59 -10.37 -9.12 -9.12
C VAL A 59 -10.44 -7.60 -9.25
N LEU A 60 -9.36 -6.96 -9.66
CA LEU A 60 -9.22 -5.52 -9.83
C LEU A 60 -9.62 -5.02 -11.24
N ASN A 61 -10.34 -5.83 -12.01
CA ASN A 61 -10.82 -5.45 -13.34
C ASN A 61 -9.68 -5.12 -14.33
N VAL A 62 -8.46 -5.63 -14.11
CA VAL A 62 -7.35 -5.49 -15.04
C VAL A 62 -7.51 -6.53 -16.14
N SER A 63 -7.67 -6.10 -17.39
CA SER A 63 -7.84 -7.00 -18.53
C SER A 63 -6.59 -7.87 -18.78
N LYS A 64 -6.78 -9.02 -19.43
CA LYS A 64 -5.68 -9.95 -19.71
C LYS A 64 -4.63 -9.36 -20.65
N ASP A 65 -5.04 -8.46 -21.52
CA ASP A 65 -4.17 -7.78 -22.50
C ASP A 65 -3.64 -6.44 -21.98
N HIS A 66 -3.81 -6.14 -20.69
CA HIS A 66 -3.33 -4.90 -20.11
C HIS A 66 -1.80 -4.92 -19.99
N PRO A 67 -1.08 -3.86 -20.41
CA PRO A 67 0.39 -3.82 -20.39
C PRO A 67 1.02 -4.13 -19.04
N VAL A 68 0.36 -3.76 -17.92
CA VAL A 68 0.85 -4.04 -16.56
C VAL A 68 1.01 -5.53 -16.27
N ARG A 69 0.37 -6.41 -17.05
CA ARG A 69 0.56 -7.87 -16.98
C ARG A 69 1.74 -8.35 -17.83
N ASP A 70 2.43 -7.47 -18.53
CA ASP A 70 3.62 -7.88 -19.28
C ASP A 70 4.69 -8.41 -18.32
N MET A 71 5.44 -9.41 -18.77
CA MET A 71 6.58 -9.97 -18.06
C MET A 71 7.68 -8.93 -17.79
N GLN A 72 7.66 -7.80 -18.50
CA GLN A 72 8.58 -6.70 -18.31
C GLN A 72 8.28 -5.93 -17.01
N ASP A 73 7.00 -5.89 -16.58
CA ASP A 73 6.57 -5.08 -15.42
C ASP A 73 6.24 -5.94 -14.19
N THR A 74 6.10 -7.26 -14.34
CA THR A 74 5.67 -8.18 -13.28
C THR A 74 6.62 -9.37 -13.13
N PHE A 75 6.98 -9.71 -11.89
CA PHE A 75 7.72 -10.93 -11.58
C PHE A 75 6.77 -12.13 -11.46
N PHE A 76 6.71 -12.93 -12.51
CA PHE A 76 5.98 -14.20 -12.50
C PHE A 76 6.83 -15.31 -11.87
N ILE A 77 6.23 -16.09 -10.99
CA ILE A 77 6.90 -17.21 -10.34
C ILE A 77 6.64 -18.47 -11.16
N LYS A 78 7.68 -19.01 -11.78
CA LYS A 78 7.62 -20.32 -12.45
C LYS A 78 7.22 -21.38 -11.44
N ALA A 79 6.32 -22.27 -11.84
CA ALA A 79 5.64 -23.29 -11.03
C ALA A 79 6.38 -23.65 -9.73
N LEU A 80 5.73 -23.40 -8.58
CA LEU A 80 6.26 -23.83 -7.30
C LEU A 80 6.34 -25.37 -7.35
N PRO A 81 7.48 -25.99 -7.01
CA PRO A 81 7.56 -27.43 -6.89
C PRO A 81 6.49 -27.93 -5.92
N ASP A 82 6.01 -29.18 -6.11
CA ASP A 82 5.01 -29.85 -5.26
C ASP A 82 5.35 -29.83 -3.74
N ALA A 83 6.49 -29.28 -3.38
CA ALA A 83 7.01 -29.18 -2.01
C ALA A 83 6.33 -28.13 -1.10
N PHE A 84 5.43 -27.27 -1.62
CA PHE A 84 4.80 -26.21 -0.81
C PHE A 84 3.26 -26.20 -0.81
N PRO A 85 2.55 -27.33 -0.64
CA PRO A 85 1.07 -27.35 -0.58
C PRO A 85 0.51 -26.50 0.56
N GLN A 86 1.24 -26.35 1.66
CA GLN A 86 0.83 -25.58 2.83
C GLN A 86 0.85 -24.06 2.57
N VAL A 87 1.84 -23.58 1.81
CA VAL A 87 1.90 -22.16 1.41
C VAL A 87 0.75 -21.85 0.45
N LEU A 88 0.48 -22.74 -0.52
CA LEU A 88 -0.62 -22.61 -1.47
C LEU A 88 -1.98 -22.61 -0.77
N GLY A 89 -2.17 -23.46 0.24
CA GLY A 89 -3.39 -23.50 1.04
C GLY A 89 -3.66 -22.21 1.84
N SER A 90 -2.62 -21.50 2.27
CA SER A 90 -2.74 -20.22 2.97
C SER A 90 -3.18 -19.05 2.08
N LEU A 91 -3.00 -19.18 0.76
CA LEU A 91 -3.38 -18.16 -0.23
C LEU A 91 -4.89 -18.20 -0.58
N GLY A 92 -5.65 -19.09 0.05
CA GLY A 92 -7.09 -19.27 -0.18
C GLY A 92 -7.41 -20.08 -1.45
N PRO A 93 -8.71 -20.20 -1.80
CA PRO A 93 -9.12 -20.94 -2.98
C PRO A 93 -8.51 -20.31 -4.24
N GLN A 94 -7.74 -21.12 -4.96
CA GLN A 94 -7.13 -20.73 -6.22
C GLN A 94 -8.12 -20.98 -7.34
N PRO A 95 -8.37 -20.02 -8.25
CA PRO A 95 -9.06 -20.32 -9.49
C PRO A 95 -8.25 -21.37 -10.26
N GLN A 96 -8.94 -22.35 -10.85
CA GLN A 96 -8.30 -23.37 -11.69
C GLN A 96 -7.56 -22.64 -12.83
N PRO A 97 -6.30 -22.97 -13.10
CA PRO A 97 -5.57 -22.37 -14.21
C PRO A 97 -6.32 -22.66 -15.51
N ASP A 98 -6.66 -21.62 -16.23
CA ASP A 98 -7.19 -21.76 -17.59
C ASP A 98 -6.07 -22.16 -18.53
N HIS A 99 -5.93 -23.48 -18.76
CA HIS A 99 -4.90 -24.07 -19.61
C HIS A 99 -5.00 -23.66 -21.09
N SER A 100 -6.02 -22.90 -21.50
CA SER A 100 -6.19 -22.42 -22.89
C SER A 100 -5.31 -21.21 -23.21
N GLN A 101 -4.60 -20.65 -22.22
CA GLN A 101 -3.90 -19.36 -22.36
C GLN A 101 -2.38 -19.52 -22.50
N LYS A 102 -1.83 -18.79 -23.47
CA LYS A 102 -0.40 -18.73 -23.79
C LYS A 102 0.48 -18.03 -22.74
N HIS A 103 -0.07 -17.62 -21.57
CA HIS A 103 0.70 -16.98 -20.53
C HIS A 103 1.41 -18.03 -19.67
N THR A 104 2.65 -17.95 -19.60
CA THR A 104 3.76 -18.49 -18.74
C THR A 104 3.50 -19.69 -17.81
N GLY A 105 2.29 -20.24 -17.68
CA GLY A 105 1.98 -21.38 -16.81
C GLY A 105 2.15 -21.10 -15.31
N SER A 106 2.37 -19.84 -14.92
CA SER A 106 2.48 -19.43 -13.53
C SER A 106 1.14 -18.90 -13.04
N ALA A 107 0.63 -19.45 -11.94
CA ALA A 107 -0.56 -18.94 -11.28
C ALA A 107 -0.24 -17.86 -10.21
N PHE A 108 1.04 -17.55 -10.02
CA PHE A 108 1.54 -16.69 -8.94
C PHE A 108 2.50 -15.62 -9.44
N VAL A 109 2.44 -14.46 -8.77
CA VAL A 109 3.31 -13.29 -9.01
C VAL A 109 3.83 -12.77 -7.69
N LEU A 110 4.96 -12.06 -7.69
CA LEU A 110 5.25 -11.12 -6.62
C LEU A 110 4.29 -9.94 -6.79
N ARG A 111 3.54 -9.58 -5.73
CA ARG A 111 2.50 -8.56 -5.82
C ARG A 111 3.06 -7.22 -6.31
N THR A 112 2.38 -6.61 -7.26
CA THR A 112 2.78 -5.32 -7.87
C THR A 112 2.21 -4.10 -7.13
N HIS A 113 1.29 -4.34 -6.21
CA HIS A 113 0.61 -3.36 -5.35
C HIS A 113 0.04 -4.05 -4.11
N THR A 114 -0.39 -3.29 -3.11
CA THR A 114 -1.06 -3.82 -1.90
C THR A 114 -2.59 -3.79 -1.99
N THR A 115 -3.15 -3.38 -3.13
CA THR A 115 -4.61 -3.37 -3.40
C THR A 115 -5.22 -4.79 -3.36
N ASN A 116 -4.44 -5.82 -3.65
CA ASN A 116 -4.84 -7.22 -3.49
C ASN A 116 -5.18 -7.56 -2.02
N VAL A 117 -4.46 -6.98 -1.06
CA VAL A 117 -4.72 -7.16 0.38
C VAL A 117 -6.06 -6.54 0.74
N THR A 118 -6.32 -5.30 0.28
CA THR A 118 -7.61 -4.65 0.54
C THR A 118 -8.76 -5.37 -0.15
N ALA A 119 -8.57 -5.89 -1.36
CA ALA A 119 -9.58 -6.72 -2.04
C ALA A 119 -9.94 -7.99 -1.25
N ARG A 120 -8.95 -8.70 -0.70
CA ARG A 120 -9.17 -9.85 0.20
C ARG A 120 -9.92 -9.45 1.47
N ALA A 121 -9.56 -8.30 2.06
CA ALA A 121 -10.22 -7.80 3.27
C ALA A 121 -11.70 -7.47 3.01
N ILE A 122 -12.00 -6.82 1.88
CA ILE A 122 -13.38 -6.52 1.46
C ILE A 122 -14.18 -7.81 1.23
N GLU A 123 -13.61 -8.77 0.49
CA GLU A 123 -14.26 -10.06 0.22
C GLU A 123 -14.62 -10.78 1.53
N LYS A 124 -13.68 -10.80 2.48
CA LYS A 124 -13.90 -11.38 3.81
C LYS A 124 -14.99 -10.62 4.58
N ALA A 125 -14.92 -9.29 4.63
CA ALA A 125 -15.91 -8.46 5.33
C ALA A 125 -17.31 -8.65 4.73
N GLY A 126 -17.44 -8.77 3.40
CA GLY A 126 -18.70 -9.06 2.73
C GLY A 126 -19.26 -10.43 3.13
N LYS A 127 -18.45 -11.48 3.14
CA LYS A 127 -18.85 -12.82 3.60
C LYS A 127 -19.29 -12.85 5.06
N GLU A 128 -18.69 -12.02 5.90
CA GLU A 128 -18.96 -11.90 7.34
C GLU A 128 -20.10 -10.89 7.65
N ASN A 129 -20.71 -10.28 6.64
CA ASN A 129 -21.71 -9.21 6.77
C ASN A 129 -21.23 -8.01 7.63
N ARG A 130 -19.96 -7.64 7.51
CA ARG A 130 -19.32 -6.53 8.24
C ARG A 130 -19.20 -5.27 7.37
N LEU A 131 -20.31 -4.80 6.81
CA LEU A 131 -20.39 -3.53 6.10
C LEU A 131 -21.16 -2.50 6.94
N PRO A 132 -20.81 -1.22 6.94
CA PRO A 132 -19.68 -0.62 6.22
C PRO A 132 -18.32 -1.04 6.77
N CYS A 133 -17.26 -0.97 5.96
CA CYS A 133 -15.91 -1.30 6.37
C CYS A 133 -14.87 -0.38 5.70
N ALA A 134 -13.73 -0.21 6.38
CA ALA A 134 -12.60 0.53 5.84
C ALA A 134 -11.30 -0.20 6.21
N PHE A 135 -10.41 -0.35 5.24
CA PHE A 135 -9.14 -1.07 5.41
C PHE A 135 -7.96 -0.25 4.90
N ILE A 136 -6.83 -0.37 5.57
CA ILE A 136 -5.54 0.19 5.19
C ILE A 136 -4.48 -0.91 5.19
N SER A 137 -3.64 -0.95 4.17
CA SER A 137 -2.51 -1.87 4.06
C SER A 137 -1.25 -1.13 3.68
N ILE A 138 -0.15 -1.42 4.34
CA ILE A 138 1.19 -0.96 3.96
C ILE A 138 2.06 -2.20 3.81
N GLY A 139 2.78 -2.31 2.70
CA GLY A 139 3.64 -3.46 2.46
C GLY A 139 4.56 -3.28 1.27
N LYS A 140 5.52 -4.19 1.17
CA LYS A 140 6.40 -4.28 0.02
C LYS A 140 5.64 -4.71 -1.22
N VAL A 141 6.02 -4.12 -2.33
CA VAL A 141 5.55 -4.46 -3.67
C VAL A 141 6.75 -4.57 -4.61
N PHE A 142 6.56 -5.25 -5.73
CA PHE A 142 7.65 -5.63 -6.62
C PHE A 142 7.27 -5.32 -8.06
N ARG A 143 8.15 -4.60 -8.75
CA ARG A 143 7.99 -4.29 -10.18
C ARG A 143 9.29 -4.53 -10.92
N ASN A 144 9.20 -5.16 -12.06
CA ASN A 144 10.37 -5.45 -12.89
C ASN A 144 10.74 -4.22 -13.75
N GLU A 145 11.06 -3.13 -13.08
CA GLU A 145 11.41 -1.84 -13.68
C GLU A 145 12.91 -1.56 -13.51
N ALA A 146 13.45 -0.72 -14.39
CA ALA A 146 14.82 -0.24 -14.24
C ALA A 146 14.93 0.69 -13.03
N THR A 147 15.93 0.45 -12.19
CA THR A 147 16.19 1.25 -11.00
C THR A 147 16.78 2.61 -11.36
N ASP A 148 16.18 3.70 -10.85
CA ASP A 148 16.67 5.08 -10.97
C ASP A 148 16.46 5.86 -9.65
N SER A 149 16.59 7.19 -9.67
CA SER A 149 16.41 8.03 -8.47
C SER A 149 14.96 8.09 -7.95
N THR A 150 14.00 7.60 -8.71
CA THR A 150 12.56 7.67 -8.42
C THR A 150 11.86 6.31 -8.48
N HIS A 151 12.55 5.27 -8.98
CA HIS A 151 12.03 3.92 -9.15
C HIS A 151 12.98 2.88 -8.57
N GLU A 152 12.41 1.91 -7.87
CA GLU A 152 13.08 0.71 -7.36
C GLU A 152 12.25 -0.54 -7.69
N MET A 153 12.94 -1.68 -7.90
CA MET A 153 12.26 -2.96 -8.12
C MET A 153 11.41 -3.41 -6.94
N GLN A 154 11.79 -3.01 -5.74
CA GLN A 154 11.08 -3.26 -4.49
C GLN A 154 10.89 -1.93 -3.76
N PHE A 155 9.65 -1.62 -3.42
CA PHE A 155 9.34 -0.41 -2.64
C PHE A 155 8.15 -0.67 -1.73
N PHE A 156 7.85 0.29 -0.84
CA PHE A 156 6.67 0.20 0.01
C PHE A 156 5.51 0.97 -0.59
N GLN A 157 4.35 0.35 -0.57
CA GLN A 157 3.10 0.97 -1.00
C GLN A 157 2.10 1.00 0.16
N ILE A 158 1.33 2.08 0.20
CA ILE A 158 0.17 2.24 1.06
C ILE A 158 -1.08 2.20 0.19
N ASP A 159 -2.04 1.36 0.54
CA ASP A 159 -3.34 1.24 -0.12
C ASP A 159 -4.44 1.24 0.93
N GLY A 160 -5.54 1.92 0.62
CA GLY A 160 -6.71 1.93 1.48
C GLY A 160 -8.00 1.90 0.67
N THR A 161 -9.06 1.45 1.35
CA THR A 161 -10.39 1.35 0.78
C THR A 161 -11.45 1.55 1.85
N MET A 162 -12.59 2.10 1.46
CA MET A 162 -13.78 2.21 2.30
C MET A 162 -15.01 1.83 1.48
N ILE A 163 -15.91 1.05 2.07
CA ILE A 163 -17.15 0.57 1.43
C ILE A 163 -18.33 0.79 2.36
N GLY A 164 -19.43 1.26 1.79
CA GLY A 164 -20.70 1.48 2.47
C GLY A 164 -21.80 1.84 1.47
N GLU A 165 -22.99 2.16 1.97
CA GLU A 165 -24.13 2.49 1.13
C GLU A 165 -24.02 3.89 0.51
N ASP A 166 -23.52 4.88 1.27
CA ASP A 166 -23.50 6.31 0.90
C ASP A 166 -22.07 6.87 0.71
N ILE A 167 -21.09 6.01 0.41
CA ILE A 167 -19.70 6.45 0.20
C ILE A 167 -19.55 7.20 -1.11
N SER A 168 -18.88 8.35 -1.08
CA SER A 168 -18.75 9.28 -2.18
C SER A 168 -17.30 9.68 -2.47
N ILE A 169 -17.11 10.33 -3.61
CA ILE A 169 -15.81 10.94 -3.97
C ILE A 169 -15.42 12.10 -3.03
N ALA A 170 -16.40 12.72 -2.36
CA ALA A 170 -16.13 13.74 -1.37
C ALA A 170 -15.49 13.14 -0.10
N ASP A 171 -15.95 11.94 0.31
CA ASP A 171 -15.35 11.21 1.43
C ASP A 171 -13.91 10.81 1.11
N LEU A 172 -13.65 10.28 -0.10
CA LEU A 172 -12.30 10.00 -0.57
C LEU A 172 -11.39 11.21 -0.46
N LYS A 173 -11.82 12.37 -1.00
CA LYS A 173 -11.05 13.61 -0.93
C LYS A 173 -10.85 14.09 0.50
N GLY A 174 -11.86 13.95 1.36
CA GLY A 174 -11.79 14.28 2.79
C GLY A 174 -10.74 13.45 3.51
N VAL A 175 -10.79 12.12 3.35
CA VAL A 175 -9.84 11.17 3.94
C VAL A 175 -8.40 11.47 3.51
N LEU A 176 -8.16 11.63 2.20
CA LEU A 176 -6.81 11.89 1.68
C LEU A 176 -6.29 13.28 2.09
N THR A 177 -7.15 14.30 2.09
CA THR A 177 -6.77 15.64 2.57
C THR A 177 -6.38 15.60 4.04
N HIS A 178 -7.16 14.90 4.88
CA HIS A 178 -6.84 14.75 6.29
C HIS A 178 -5.51 14.01 6.48
N PHE A 179 -5.32 12.89 5.78
CA PHE A 179 -4.09 12.11 5.81
C PHE A 179 -2.86 12.96 5.48
N TYR A 180 -2.85 13.64 4.32
CA TYR A 180 -1.68 14.40 3.91
C TYR A 180 -1.40 15.61 4.80
N LYS A 181 -2.42 16.28 5.32
CA LYS A 181 -2.23 17.35 6.33
C LYS A 181 -1.60 16.83 7.61
N LYS A 182 -2.02 15.66 8.09
CA LYS A 182 -1.41 15.02 9.28
C LYS A 182 0.03 14.60 9.04
N MET A 183 0.33 14.09 7.84
CA MET A 183 1.68 13.58 7.52
C MET A 183 2.68 14.69 7.18
N LEU A 184 2.25 15.78 6.55
CA LEU A 184 3.12 16.79 5.94
C LEU A 184 2.90 18.21 6.47
N GLY A 185 1.87 18.43 7.29
CA GLY A 185 1.49 19.74 7.82
C GLY A 185 0.29 20.36 7.11
N ASP A 186 -0.33 21.35 7.77
CA ASP A 186 -1.56 21.97 7.29
C ASP A 186 -1.39 22.79 6.00
N ASP A 187 -0.16 23.24 5.74
CA ASP A 187 0.19 24.06 4.56
C ASP A 187 0.45 23.22 3.30
N VAL A 188 0.22 21.91 3.34
CA VAL A 188 0.42 21.04 2.16
C VAL A 188 -0.52 21.45 1.04
N GLU A 189 0.07 21.82 -0.12
CA GLU A 189 -0.70 22.10 -1.33
C GLU A 189 -0.96 20.80 -2.08
N MET A 190 -2.22 20.52 -2.41
CA MET A 190 -2.68 19.27 -2.99
C MET A 190 -3.67 19.52 -4.13
N GLU A 191 -3.55 18.74 -5.20
CA GLU A 191 -4.50 18.72 -6.32
C GLU A 191 -5.00 17.29 -6.57
N PHE A 192 -6.27 17.19 -6.98
CA PHE A 192 -6.86 15.97 -7.50
C PHE A 192 -7.09 16.16 -9.00
N ARG A 193 -6.41 15.37 -9.81
CA ARG A 193 -6.51 15.43 -11.27
C ARG A 193 -7.23 14.19 -11.80
N PRO A 194 -8.13 14.31 -12.77
CA PRO A 194 -8.75 13.14 -13.41
C PRO A 194 -7.69 12.23 -14.02
N SER A 195 -7.85 10.92 -13.81
CA SER A 195 -6.99 9.90 -14.41
C SER A 195 -7.77 8.61 -14.62
N PHE A 196 -7.18 7.67 -15.34
CA PHE A 196 -7.80 6.38 -15.63
C PHE A 196 -7.03 5.24 -14.95
N PHE A 197 -7.76 4.42 -14.19
CA PHE A 197 -7.28 3.16 -13.67
C PHE A 197 -8.38 2.10 -13.82
N PRO A 198 -8.05 0.83 -14.18
CA PRO A 198 -9.07 -0.20 -14.47
C PRO A 198 -10.02 -0.50 -13.32
N PHE A 199 -9.55 -0.30 -12.08
CA PHE A 199 -10.24 -0.69 -10.84
C PHE A 199 -11.06 0.43 -10.21
N VAL A 200 -11.00 1.67 -10.73
CA VAL A 200 -11.77 2.81 -10.21
C VAL A 200 -12.39 3.64 -11.32
N GLU A 201 -13.61 4.16 -11.09
CA GLU A 201 -14.34 5.05 -11.99
C GLU A 201 -15.32 5.93 -11.19
N PRO A 202 -15.16 7.27 -11.16
CA PRO A 202 -14.07 8.04 -11.72
C PRO A 202 -12.75 7.82 -10.98
N GLY A 203 -11.65 7.81 -11.77
CA GLY A 203 -10.28 7.75 -11.26
C GLY A 203 -9.66 9.13 -11.10
N LEU A 204 -8.78 9.27 -10.13
CA LEU A 204 -8.06 10.49 -9.78
C LEU A 204 -6.60 10.19 -9.49
N GLU A 205 -5.73 11.10 -9.87
CA GLU A 205 -4.37 11.20 -9.33
C GLU A 205 -4.32 12.27 -8.24
N VAL A 206 -3.57 11.99 -7.17
CA VAL A 206 -3.26 12.92 -6.11
C VAL A 206 -1.87 13.48 -6.33
N TRP A 207 -1.80 14.78 -6.44
CA TRP A 207 -0.56 15.53 -6.64
C TRP A 207 -0.28 16.41 -5.43
N LEU A 208 0.97 16.39 -4.97
CA LEU A 208 1.47 17.28 -3.92
C LEU A 208 2.49 18.24 -4.49
N LYS A 209 2.46 19.48 -4.00
CA LYS A 209 3.48 20.45 -4.35
C LYS A 209 4.71 20.27 -3.47
N PHE A 210 5.83 19.98 -4.11
CA PHE A 210 7.12 19.82 -3.47
C PHE A 210 8.17 20.67 -4.19
N LYS A 211 8.83 21.59 -3.46
CA LYS A 211 9.89 22.48 -4.02
C LYS A 211 9.50 23.14 -5.35
N ASN A 212 8.36 23.79 -5.42
CA ASN A 212 7.82 24.43 -6.62
C ASN A 212 7.55 23.48 -7.81
N ARG A 213 7.48 22.17 -7.58
CA ARG A 213 7.05 21.17 -8.56
C ARG A 213 5.88 20.38 -8.03
N TRP A 214 4.99 19.99 -8.92
CA TRP A 214 3.94 19.04 -8.61
C TRP A 214 4.50 17.61 -8.76
N LEU A 215 4.30 16.77 -7.75
CA LEU A 215 4.69 15.37 -7.72
C LEU A 215 3.44 14.54 -7.55
N GLU A 216 3.20 13.61 -8.48
CA GLU A 216 2.19 12.58 -8.31
C GLU A 216 2.62 11.62 -7.18
N VAL A 217 1.73 11.40 -6.22
CA VAL A 217 2.04 10.58 -5.04
C VAL A 217 1.10 9.38 -4.88
N MET A 218 -0.09 9.42 -5.48
CA MET A 218 -1.10 8.40 -5.27
C MET A 218 -2.14 8.39 -6.40
N GLY A 219 -2.57 7.19 -6.81
CA GLY A 219 -3.81 6.97 -7.56
C GLY A 219 -4.98 6.77 -6.60
N ALA A 220 -6.17 7.20 -6.97
CA ALA A 220 -7.38 7.07 -6.17
C ALA A 220 -8.63 7.05 -7.03
N GLY A 221 -9.78 6.70 -6.48
CA GLY A 221 -11.06 6.80 -7.18
C GLY A 221 -12.17 5.99 -6.52
N MET A 222 -13.37 6.11 -7.10
CA MET A 222 -14.50 5.26 -6.70
C MET A 222 -14.31 3.86 -7.28
N LEU A 223 -14.58 2.84 -6.49
CA LEU A 223 -14.40 1.44 -6.93
C LEU A 223 -15.28 1.14 -8.15
N HIS A 224 -14.65 0.58 -9.18
CA HIS A 224 -15.37 0.14 -10.37
C HIS A 224 -16.41 -0.95 -10.00
N PRO A 225 -17.63 -0.92 -10.55
CA PRO A 225 -18.67 -1.91 -10.21
C PRO A 225 -18.25 -3.37 -10.41
N ASN A 226 -17.35 -3.64 -11.35
CA ASN A 226 -16.81 -4.98 -11.57
C ASN A 226 -15.95 -5.46 -10.40
N VAL A 227 -15.16 -4.58 -9.78
CA VAL A 227 -14.37 -4.92 -8.57
C VAL A 227 -15.28 -5.34 -7.44
N LEU A 228 -16.37 -4.58 -7.18
CA LEU A 228 -17.37 -4.93 -6.16
C LEU A 228 -17.99 -6.31 -6.45
N LYS A 229 -18.38 -6.57 -7.70
CA LYS A 229 -18.92 -7.89 -8.11
C LYS A 229 -17.90 -9.01 -7.91
N ASN A 230 -16.64 -8.79 -8.29
CA ASN A 230 -15.58 -9.78 -8.20
C ASN A 230 -15.26 -10.19 -6.74
N VAL A 231 -15.46 -9.27 -5.79
CA VAL A 231 -15.35 -9.55 -4.36
C VAL A 231 -16.68 -10.01 -3.72
N GLY A 232 -17.71 -10.28 -4.54
CA GLY A 232 -19.01 -10.83 -4.10
C GLY A 232 -19.98 -9.81 -3.53
N LEU A 233 -19.80 -8.51 -3.80
CA LEU A 233 -20.70 -7.44 -3.37
C LEU A 233 -21.63 -6.97 -4.50
N ASP A 234 -22.83 -6.53 -4.13
CA ASP A 234 -23.78 -5.95 -5.07
C ASP A 234 -23.54 -4.44 -5.25
N PRO A 235 -23.05 -3.99 -6.43
CA PRO A 235 -22.74 -2.57 -6.67
C PRO A 235 -23.98 -1.67 -6.76
N LYS A 236 -25.19 -2.25 -6.68
CA LYS A 236 -26.44 -1.47 -6.56
C LYS A 236 -26.77 -1.11 -5.10
N LYS A 237 -26.19 -1.84 -4.15
CA LYS A 237 -26.42 -1.66 -2.71
C LYS A 237 -25.30 -0.93 -2.01
N VAL A 238 -24.07 -1.09 -2.51
CA VAL A 238 -22.88 -0.50 -1.88
C VAL A 238 -22.00 0.19 -2.91
N GLN A 239 -21.33 1.21 -2.46
CA GLN A 239 -20.27 1.92 -3.17
C GLN A 239 -19.01 1.91 -2.32
N GLY A 240 -17.91 2.35 -2.88
CA GLY A 240 -16.69 2.54 -2.13
C GLY A 240 -15.66 3.30 -2.93
N PHE A 241 -14.61 3.67 -2.26
CA PHE A 241 -13.43 4.21 -2.89
C PHE A 241 -12.19 3.39 -2.54
N ALA A 242 -11.17 3.51 -3.39
CA ALA A 242 -9.83 3.01 -3.10
C ALA A 242 -8.79 4.08 -3.44
N PHE A 243 -7.65 3.98 -2.80
CA PHE A 243 -6.47 4.78 -3.07
C PHE A 243 -5.21 3.95 -2.85
N GLY A 244 -4.14 4.25 -3.58
CA GLY A 244 -2.87 3.56 -3.43
C GLY A 244 -1.71 4.39 -3.97
N GLY A 245 -0.58 4.38 -3.26
CA GLY A 245 0.61 5.13 -3.65
C GLY A 245 1.88 4.66 -2.97
N GLY A 246 3.01 5.08 -3.52
CA GLY A 246 4.33 4.78 -2.97
C GLY A 246 4.57 5.49 -1.65
N LEU A 247 4.77 4.72 -0.57
CA LEU A 247 5.13 5.28 0.74
C LEU A 247 6.48 5.99 0.68
N ASP A 248 7.38 5.47 -0.12
CA ASP A 248 8.72 6.04 -0.36
C ASP A 248 8.66 7.47 -0.91
N ARG A 249 7.72 7.75 -1.83
CA ARG A 249 7.53 9.12 -2.36
C ARG A 249 7.06 10.09 -1.28
N ILE A 250 6.20 9.65 -0.37
CA ILE A 250 5.77 10.46 0.78
C ILE A 250 6.97 10.73 1.70
N ALA A 251 7.82 9.71 1.95
CA ALA A 251 9.04 9.84 2.73
C ALA A 251 10.03 10.82 2.11
N MET A 252 10.24 10.74 0.78
CA MET A 252 11.08 11.69 0.04
C MET A 252 10.61 13.13 0.21
N VAL A 253 9.29 13.37 0.15
CA VAL A 253 8.70 14.70 0.37
C VAL A 253 8.88 15.14 1.81
N LYS A 254 8.54 14.29 2.78
CA LYS A 254 8.56 14.61 4.22
C LYS A 254 9.95 15.00 4.71
N TRP A 255 10.98 14.24 4.32
CA TRP A 255 12.35 14.42 4.79
C TRP A 255 13.31 14.98 3.75
N ASN A 256 12.78 15.42 2.61
CA ASN A 256 13.59 16.02 1.55
C ASN A 256 14.69 15.08 1.03
N ILE A 257 14.42 13.79 0.94
CA ILE A 257 15.36 12.78 0.44
C ILE A 257 15.34 12.81 -1.10
N PRO A 258 16.49 12.99 -1.76
CA PRO A 258 16.52 13.24 -3.21
C PRO A 258 16.45 11.97 -4.06
N ASP A 259 16.68 10.79 -3.49
CA ASP A 259 16.87 9.55 -4.22
C ASP A 259 16.26 8.38 -3.42
N VAL A 260 15.31 7.67 -4.03
CA VAL A 260 14.57 6.56 -3.41
C VAL A 260 15.49 5.39 -3.03
N ARG A 261 16.57 5.17 -3.79
CA ARG A 261 17.54 4.10 -3.56
C ARG A 261 18.22 4.17 -2.19
N LEU A 262 18.33 5.37 -1.63
CA LEU A 262 18.91 5.58 -0.30
C LEU A 262 18.16 4.78 0.79
N PHE A 263 16.84 4.59 0.66
CA PHE A 263 16.08 3.78 1.62
C PHE A 263 16.48 2.30 1.65
N TYR A 264 17.11 1.80 0.58
CA TYR A 264 17.40 0.37 0.39
C TYR A 264 18.89 0.03 0.41
N GLN A 265 19.78 1.03 0.42
CA GLN A 265 21.24 0.84 0.40
C GLN A 265 21.88 0.60 1.77
N GLY A 266 21.08 0.59 2.86
CA GLY A 266 21.60 0.42 4.21
C GLY A 266 22.38 1.63 4.72
N ASP A 267 22.11 2.83 4.21
CA ASP A 267 22.76 4.07 4.65
C ASP A 267 22.26 4.47 6.05
N LEU A 268 23.10 4.28 7.05
CA LEU A 268 22.78 4.58 8.44
C LEU A 268 22.55 6.08 8.73
N ARG A 269 22.92 6.96 7.81
CA ARG A 269 22.63 8.40 7.93
C ARG A 269 21.12 8.68 7.84
N LEU A 270 20.35 7.79 7.20
CA LEU A 270 18.90 7.89 7.16
C LEU A 270 18.23 7.57 8.51
N ASN A 271 18.92 6.95 9.45
CA ASN A 271 18.36 6.62 10.76
C ASN A 271 18.52 7.78 11.77
N GLN A 272 18.63 9.01 11.28
CA GLN A 272 18.83 10.22 12.10
C GLN A 272 17.58 11.12 12.16
N PHE A 273 16.45 10.67 11.59
CA PHE A 273 15.18 11.41 11.56
C PHE A 273 14.30 11.16 12.77
#